data_337c8992749c6cf2f9fe64c781669e12
#
_entry.id   337c8992749c6cf2f9fe64c781669e12
#
_cell.length_a   1.000
_cell.length_b   1.000
_cell.length_c   1.000
_cell.angle_alpha   90.00
_cell.angle_beta   90.00
_cell.angle_gamma   90.00
#
_symmetry.space_group_name_H-M   'P 1'
#
loop_
_entity.id
_entity.type
_entity.pdbx_description
1 polymer ?
#
loop_
_entity_poly.entity_id
_entity_poly.type
_entity_poly.pdbx_seq_one_letter_code
_entity_poly.pdbx_strand_id
1 'polypeptide(L)'
;MIKHFFKLGFRNLNKNKSNTLISVLSLSLGIAILLVISIFANNELSVDNFHENSSRIFKATYGNSSGTPGPLSELLETNFPEIQHATHMETHQLFGLSPLLSYNTELIEIEKYYATNADFFAVFDFQVLQGDIDDALNSPFSMILTESEALRIFKDKNPIGETII
;
A
#
# COMPACT_ATOMS: atom_id res chain seq x y z
N MET A 1 -16.45 16.78 -49.45
CA MET A 1 -17.12 15.48 -49.18
C MET A 1 -17.41 15.27 -47.71
N ILE A 2 -16.46 15.40 -46.79
CA ILE A 2 -16.60 15.13 -45.34
C ILE A 2 -17.75 15.95 -44.68
N LYS A 3 -17.85 17.26 -44.96
CA LYS A 3 -18.94 18.14 -44.45
C LYS A 3 -20.35 17.64 -44.81
N HIS A 4 -20.51 17.00 -45.97
CA HIS A 4 -21.81 16.49 -46.42
C HIS A 4 -22.21 15.23 -45.61
N PHE A 5 -21.27 14.34 -45.33
CA PHE A 5 -21.53 13.16 -44.50
C PHE A 5 -21.90 13.55 -43.06
N PHE A 6 -21.21 14.53 -42.46
CA PHE A 6 -21.55 15.03 -41.12
C PHE A 6 -22.98 15.63 -41.08
N LYS A 7 -23.36 16.40 -42.11
CA LYS A 7 -24.69 17.00 -42.18
C LYS A 7 -25.81 15.96 -42.34
N LEU A 8 -25.55 14.89 -43.12
CA LEU A 8 -26.49 13.78 -43.28
C LEU A 8 -26.60 12.96 -42.00
N GLY A 9 -25.47 12.65 -41.33
CA GLY A 9 -25.45 11.96 -40.04
C GLY A 9 -26.27 12.72 -38.99
N PHE A 10 -26.02 14.00 -38.81
CA PHE A 10 -26.73 14.82 -37.82
C PHE A 10 -28.24 14.91 -38.10
N ARG A 11 -28.63 14.97 -39.37
CA ARG A 11 -30.07 14.97 -39.77
C ARG A 11 -30.73 13.64 -39.49
N ASN A 12 -30.01 12.51 -39.65
CA ASN A 12 -30.51 11.18 -39.34
C ASN A 12 -30.68 10.97 -37.82
N LEU A 13 -29.73 11.43 -37.01
CA LEU A 13 -29.80 11.42 -35.54
C LEU A 13 -31.04 12.17 -35.04
N ASN A 14 -31.31 13.35 -35.59
CA ASN A 14 -32.51 14.16 -35.26
C ASN A 14 -33.84 13.57 -35.75
N LYS A 15 -33.82 12.76 -36.79
CA LYS A 15 -35.05 12.13 -37.33
C LYS A 15 -35.47 10.91 -36.47
N ASN A 16 -34.50 10.18 -35.91
CA ASN A 16 -34.73 8.95 -35.11
C ASN A 16 -34.33 9.14 -33.65
N LYS A 17 -34.92 10.11 -32.98
CA LYS A 17 -34.53 10.56 -31.63
C LYS A 17 -34.48 9.43 -30.60
N SER A 18 -35.48 8.54 -30.58
CA SER A 18 -35.52 7.44 -29.61
C SER A 18 -34.37 6.44 -29.79
N ASN A 19 -34.09 5.99 -31.00
CA ASN A 19 -32.99 5.08 -31.28
C ASN A 19 -31.63 5.75 -31.03
N THR A 20 -31.51 7.02 -31.37
CA THR A 20 -30.32 7.81 -31.09
C THR A 20 -30.06 7.91 -29.59
N LEU A 21 -31.10 8.21 -28.80
CA LEU A 21 -31.00 8.31 -27.36
C LEU A 21 -30.56 6.99 -26.75
N ILE A 22 -31.17 5.87 -27.13
CA ILE A 22 -30.80 4.53 -26.67
C ILE A 22 -29.32 4.23 -27.01
N SER A 23 -28.92 4.50 -28.25
CA SER A 23 -27.54 4.26 -28.69
C SER A 23 -26.54 5.12 -27.93
N VAL A 24 -26.84 6.40 -27.70
CA VAL A 24 -25.97 7.30 -26.91
C VAL A 24 -25.88 6.83 -25.46
N LEU A 25 -27.01 6.47 -24.83
CA LEU A 25 -27.02 5.98 -23.46
C LEU A 25 -26.21 4.66 -23.32
N SER A 26 -26.41 3.72 -24.25
CA SER A 26 -25.66 2.45 -24.24
C SER A 26 -24.16 2.68 -24.42
N LEU A 27 -23.77 3.56 -25.36
CA LEU A 27 -22.36 3.88 -25.59
C LEU A 27 -21.76 4.61 -24.38
N SER A 28 -22.48 5.58 -23.82
CA SER A 28 -22.01 6.33 -22.64
C SER A 28 -21.84 5.42 -21.43
N LEU A 29 -22.75 4.48 -21.21
CA LEU A 29 -22.64 3.48 -20.15
C LEU A 29 -21.42 2.57 -20.37
N GLY A 30 -21.19 2.10 -21.58
CA GLY A 30 -20.02 1.28 -21.93
C GLY A 30 -18.71 2.02 -21.67
N ILE A 31 -18.62 3.29 -22.08
CA ILE A 31 -17.45 4.15 -21.83
C ILE A 31 -17.28 4.39 -20.33
N ALA A 32 -18.35 4.66 -19.58
CA ALA A 32 -18.28 4.89 -18.15
C ALA A 32 -17.72 3.66 -17.40
N ILE A 33 -18.20 2.46 -17.73
CA ILE A 33 -17.69 1.22 -17.14
C ILE A 33 -16.20 1.02 -17.48
N LEU A 34 -15.82 1.25 -18.74
CA LEU A 34 -14.43 1.12 -19.18
C LEU A 34 -13.50 2.09 -18.44
N LEU A 35 -13.94 3.33 -18.23
CA LEU A 35 -13.19 4.33 -17.46
C LEU A 35 -13.02 3.90 -15.99
N VAL A 36 -14.07 3.42 -15.35
CA VAL A 36 -14.02 2.94 -13.97
C VAL A 36 -13.02 1.77 -13.85
N ILE A 37 -13.11 0.78 -14.75
CA ILE A 37 -12.18 -0.35 -14.75
C ILE A 37 -10.74 0.12 -15.00
N SER A 38 -10.54 1.06 -15.93
CA SER A 38 -9.21 1.57 -16.25
C SER A 38 -8.60 2.33 -15.08
N ILE A 39 -9.38 3.14 -14.37
CA ILE A 39 -8.92 3.87 -13.17
C ILE A 39 -8.58 2.87 -12.08
N PHE A 40 -9.44 1.89 -11.83
CA PHE A 40 -9.19 0.85 -10.83
C PHE A 40 -7.93 0.05 -11.16
N ALA A 41 -7.81 -0.45 -12.39
CA ALA A 41 -6.64 -1.22 -12.82
C ALA A 41 -5.34 -0.40 -12.72
N ASN A 42 -5.37 0.88 -13.16
CA ASN A 42 -4.21 1.75 -13.05
C ASN A 42 -3.82 2.01 -11.60
N ASN A 43 -4.79 2.22 -10.73
CA ASN A 43 -4.54 2.40 -9.29
C ASN A 43 -3.94 1.14 -8.66
N GLU A 44 -4.50 -0.03 -8.95
CA GLU A 44 -3.99 -1.33 -8.45
C GLU A 44 -2.57 -1.63 -8.92
N LEU A 45 -2.27 -1.36 -10.20
CA LEU A 45 -0.95 -1.59 -10.77
C LEU A 45 0.10 -0.55 -10.32
N SER A 46 -0.33 0.56 -9.72
CA SER A 46 0.57 1.63 -9.27
C SER A 46 0.85 1.62 -7.77
N VAL A 47 0.19 0.75 -7.00
CA VAL A 47 0.24 0.76 -5.52
C VAL A 47 1.68 0.70 -4.99
N ASP A 48 2.53 -0.15 -5.57
CA ASP A 48 3.89 -0.35 -5.07
C ASP A 48 4.99 0.34 -5.93
N ASN A 49 4.58 1.13 -6.94
CA ASN A 49 5.51 1.77 -7.86
C ASN A 49 6.24 3.00 -7.28
N PHE A 50 5.90 3.43 -6.07
CA PHE A 50 6.58 4.55 -5.43
C PHE A 50 7.97 4.17 -4.89
N HIS A 51 8.26 2.88 -4.71
CA HIS A 51 9.58 2.41 -4.31
C HIS A 51 10.55 2.46 -5.50
N GLU A 52 11.72 3.08 -5.32
CA GLU A 52 12.74 3.18 -6.36
C GLU A 52 13.18 1.80 -6.88
N ASN A 53 13.24 0.81 -5.99
CA ASN A 53 13.62 -0.55 -6.29
C ASN A 53 12.44 -1.52 -6.53
N SER A 54 11.23 -1.01 -6.79
CA SER A 54 10.01 -1.84 -6.92
C SER A 54 10.15 -3.02 -7.90
N SER A 55 10.88 -2.84 -9.01
CA SER A 55 11.15 -3.90 -10.00
C SER A 55 12.10 -4.99 -9.50
N ARG A 56 12.81 -4.78 -8.40
CA ARG A 56 13.78 -5.70 -7.78
C ARG A 56 13.30 -6.28 -6.45
N ILE A 57 12.14 -5.87 -5.97
CA ILE A 57 11.52 -6.39 -4.75
C ILE A 57 10.71 -7.62 -5.09
N PHE A 58 10.99 -8.73 -4.42
CA PHE A 58 10.31 -10.01 -4.63
C PHE A 58 9.76 -10.53 -3.31
N LYS A 59 8.55 -11.05 -3.34
CA LYS A 59 7.95 -11.72 -2.19
C LYS A 59 8.32 -13.20 -2.20
N ALA A 60 9.00 -13.66 -1.17
CA ALA A 60 9.23 -15.08 -0.96
C ALA A 60 7.95 -15.77 -0.46
N THR A 61 7.63 -16.93 -1.03
CA THR A 61 6.48 -17.76 -0.63
C THR A 61 6.90 -19.20 -0.44
N TYR A 62 6.22 -19.92 0.44
CA TYR A 62 6.43 -21.35 0.63
C TYR A 62 5.23 -22.14 0.10
N GLY A 63 5.41 -22.75 -1.06
CA GLY A 63 4.30 -23.41 -1.78
C GLY A 63 3.19 -22.41 -2.11
N ASN A 64 1.96 -22.71 -1.70
CA ASN A 64 0.79 -21.84 -1.87
C ASN A 64 0.55 -20.90 -0.67
N SER A 65 1.42 -20.93 0.33
CA SER A 65 1.31 -20.08 1.52
C SER A 65 2.11 -18.80 1.34
N SER A 66 1.55 -17.67 1.77
CA SER A 66 2.29 -16.42 1.91
C SER A 66 3.11 -16.36 3.19
N GLY A 67 2.87 -17.27 4.14
CA GLY A 67 3.66 -17.38 5.36
C GLY A 67 4.95 -18.14 5.10
N THR A 68 6.06 -17.62 5.61
CA THR A 68 7.39 -18.20 5.55
C THR A 68 7.95 -18.40 6.96
N PRO A 69 8.89 -19.34 7.17
CA PRO A 69 9.56 -19.47 8.47
C PRO A 69 10.27 -18.17 8.87
N GLY A 70 10.18 -17.80 10.15
CA GLY A 70 10.78 -16.55 10.67
C GLY A 70 12.25 -16.32 10.28
N PRO A 71 13.15 -17.32 10.37
CA PRO A 71 14.57 -17.14 10.02
C PRO A 71 14.88 -17.04 8.52
N LEU A 72 13.85 -17.07 7.64
CA LEU A 72 14.08 -17.15 6.19
C LEU A 72 14.83 -15.91 5.66
N SER A 73 14.53 -14.72 6.14
CA SER A 73 15.21 -13.49 5.69
C SER A 73 16.72 -13.57 5.91
N GLU A 74 17.16 -13.91 7.10
CA GLU A 74 18.58 -14.05 7.44
C GLU A 74 19.27 -15.20 6.66
N LEU A 75 18.56 -16.32 6.45
CA LEU A 75 19.08 -17.42 5.64
C LEU A 75 19.24 -17.05 4.17
N LEU A 76 18.33 -16.24 3.64
CA LEU A 76 18.41 -15.79 2.24
C LEU A 76 19.61 -14.88 2.02
N GLU A 77 19.84 -13.90 2.85
CA GLU A 77 21.01 -13.01 2.77
C GLU A 77 22.33 -13.75 2.93
N THR A 78 22.39 -14.69 3.87
CA THR A 78 23.63 -15.42 4.16
C THR A 78 24.02 -16.39 3.05
N ASN A 79 23.03 -17.04 2.40
CA ASN A 79 23.31 -18.13 1.46
C ASN A 79 23.24 -17.73 -0.01
N PHE A 80 22.64 -16.58 -0.33
CA PHE A 80 22.42 -16.12 -1.71
C PHE A 80 23.00 -14.72 -1.93
N PRO A 81 24.21 -14.59 -2.47
CA PRO A 81 24.89 -13.30 -2.66
C PRO A 81 24.16 -12.35 -3.66
N GLU A 82 23.20 -12.87 -4.41
CA GLU A 82 22.34 -12.07 -5.29
C GLU A 82 21.28 -11.28 -4.52
N ILE A 83 20.98 -11.69 -3.28
CA ILE A 83 20.02 -11.03 -2.40
C ILE A 83 20.78 -10.01 -1.56
N GLN A 84 20.53 -8.74 -1.78
CA GLN A 84 21.19 -7.65 -1.07
C GLN A 84 20.61 -7.42 0.33
N HIS A 85 19.28 -7.45 0.42
CA HIS A 85 18.52 -7.26 1.65
C HIS A 85 17.31 -8.17 1.66
N ALA A 86 16.99 -8.73 2.82
CA ALA A 86 15.78 -9.51 3.02
C ALA A 86 15.09 -9.11 4.32
N THR A 87 13.84 -8.77 4.23
CA THR A 87 13.02 -8.40 5.38
C THR A 87 11.82 -9.32 5.53
N HIS A 88 11.29 -9.40 6.70
CA HIS A 88 10.06 -10.10 7.01
C HIS A 88 9.07 -9.13 7.67
N MET A 89 7.79 -9.41 7.49
CA MET A 89 6.72 -8.67 8.15
C MET A 89 5.80 -9.68 8.83
N GLU A 90 5.80 -9.67 10.14
CA GLU A 90 4.93 -10.53 10.93
C GLU A 90 3.81 -9.73 11.56
N THR A 91 2.58 -10.18 11.37
CA THR A 91 1.44 -9.66 12.09
C THR A 91 1.08 -10.63 13.21
N HIS A 92 1.24 -10.20 14.45
CA HIS A 92 0.81 -11.00 15.60
C HIS A 92 -0.64 -10.68 15.97
N GLN A 93 -1.55 -10.83 15.03
CA GLN A 93 -2.99 -10.89 15.38
C GLN A 93 -3.32 -12.29 15.92
N LEU A 94 -2.76 -12.62 17.09
CA LEU A 94 -3.10 -13.85 17.75
C LEU A 94 -4.54 -13.74 18.25
N PHE A 95 -5.43 -14.59 17.74
CA PHE A 95 -6.85 -14.67 18.11
C PHE A 95 -7.68 -13.41 17.86
N GLY A 96 -7.26 -12.52 16.94
CA GLY A 96 -8.03 -11.30 16.65
C GLY A 96 -7.99 -10.25 17.75
N LEU A 97 -7.03 -10.35 18.66
CA LEU A 97 -6.82 -9.36 19.71
C LEU A 97 -5.79 -8.32 19.24
N SER A 98 -6.16 -7.06 19.33
CA SER A 98 -5.23 -5.95 19.15
C SER A 98 -4.36 -5.80 20.40
N PRO A 99 -3.05 -5.52 20.28
CA PRO A 99 -2.23 -5.24 21.44
C PRO A 99 -2.69 -3.96 22.12
N LEU A 100 -2.73 -4.03 23.45
CA LEU A 100 -2.97 -2.87 24.30
C LEU A 100 -1.63 -2.39 24.83
N LEU A 101 -1.28 -1.19 24.49
CA LEU A 101 -0.10 -0.50 25.00
C LEU A 101 -0.54 0.56 26.01
N SER A 102 0.36 0.99 26.88
CA SER A 102 0.10 2.03 27.84
C SER A 102 1.05 3.22 27.66
N TYR A 103 0.49 4.40 27.56
CA TYR A 103 1.25 5.65 27.59
C TYR A 103 0.61 6.61 28.61
N ASN A 104 1.40 7.09 29.57
CA ASN A 104 0.92 7.96 30.67
C ASN A 104 -0.34 7.42 31.38
N THR A 105 -0.39 6.13 31.67
CA THR A 105 -1.53 5.43 32.27
C THR A 105 -2.79 5.29 31.41
N GLU A 106 -2.81 5.83 30.20
CA GLU A 106 -3.89 5.60 29.25
C GLU A 106 -3.59 4.33 28.43
N LEU A 107 -4.60 3.49 28.26
CA LEU A 107 -4.52 2.30 27.42
C LEU A 107 -4.78 2.68 25.97
N ILE A 108 -3.88 2.26 25.08
CA ILE A 108 -3.91 2.53 23.67
C ILE A 108 -4.03 1.22 22.91
N GLU A 109 -5.08 1.06 22.15
CA GLU A 109 -5.26 -0.07 21.24
C GLU A 109 -4.55 0.24 19.92
N ILE A 110 -3.69 -0.68 19.46
CA ILE A 110 -3.02 -0.61 18.15
C ILE A 110 -3.74 -1.54 17.19
N GLU A 111 -4.42 -0.97 16.20
CA GLU A 111 -5.20 -1.73 15.24
C GLU A 111 -4.32 -2.56 14.27
N LYS A 112 -3.20 -1.98 13.85
CA LYS A 112 -2.29 -2.62 12.90
C LYS A 112 -0.85 -2.40 13.32
N TYR A 113 -0.13 -3.48 13.46
CA TYR A 113 1.31 -3.46 13.71
C TYR A 113 2.01 -4.62 13.00
N TYR A 114 3.27 -4.43 12.72
CA TYR A 114 4.13 -5.43 12.11
C TYR A 114 5.43 -5.52 12.89
N ALA A 115 5.86 -6.74 13.19
CA ALA A 115 7.23 -6.98 13.62
C ALA A 115 8.08 -7.16 12.35
N THR A 116 9.23 -6.53 12.31
CA THR A 116 10.15 -6.57 11.18
C THR A 116 11.61 -6.46 11.68
N ASN A 117 12.56 -6.63 10.77
CA ASN A 117 13.99 -6.47 11.05
C ASN A 117 14.50 -5.11 10.54
N ALA A 118 15.78 -4.82 10.81
CA ALA A 118 16.42 -3.57 10.42
C ALA A 118 16.46 -3.33 8.90
N ASP A 119 16.48 -4.41 8.11
CA ASP A 119 16.52 -4.31 6.63
C ASP A 119 15.23 -3.83 5.99
N PHE A 120 14.16 -3.65 6.78
CA PHE A 120 12.88 -3.16 6.26
C PHE A 120 13.02 -1.87 5.45
N PHE A 121 13.76 -0.89 5.95
CA PHE A 121 13.96 0.39 5.27
C PHE A 121 15.01 0.32 4.15
N ALA A 122 15.86 -0.70 4.13
CA ALA A 122 16.74 -0.96 2.99
C ALA A 122 15.98 -1.56 1.80
N VAL A 123 14.91 -2.31 2.08
CA VAL A 123 14.03 -2.89 1.05
C VAL A 123 12.98 -1.90 0.60
N PHE A 124 12.37 -1.14 1.53
CA PHE A 124 11.25 -0.24 1.28
C PHE A 124 11.64 1.21 1.54
N ASP A 125 11.53 2.08 0.53
CA ASP A 125 11.92 3.49 0.55
C ASP A 125 10.83 4.37 1.20
N PHE A 126 10.47 4.08 2.45
CA PHE A 126 9.54 4.94 3.16
C PHE A 126 10.22 6.22 3.62
N GLN A 127 9.55 7.35 3.43
CA GLN A 127 10.04 8.62 3.95
C GLN A 127 9.98 8.66 5.47
N VAL A 128 11.13 8.87 6.10
CA VAL A 128 11.22 9.10 7.53
C VAL A 128 11.12 10.61 7.81
N LEU A 129 10.14 10.98 8.62
CA LEU A 129 9.90 12.37 8.97
C LEU A 129 10.79 12.83 10.13
N GLN A 130 11.01 11.95 11.11
CA GLN A 130 11.80 12.22 12.31
C GLN A 130 12.43 10.93 12.84
N GLY A 131 13.57 11.04 13.48
CA GLY A 131 14.28 9.93 14.10
C GLY A 131 15.42 9.39 13.23
N ASP A 132 16.14 8.41 13.77
CA ASP A 132 17.23 7.71 13.11
C ASP A 132 16.77 6.29 12.75
N ILE A 133 16.75 6.00 11.47
CA ILE A 133 16.34 4.69 10.94
C ILE A 133 17.36 3.61 11.31
N ASP A 134 18.63 3.93 11.23
CA ASP A 134 19.69 2.94 11.40
C ASP A 134 19.70 2.40 12.83
N ASP A 135 19.26 3.19 13.81
CA ASP A 135 19.15 2.77 15.22
C ASP A 135 17.77 2.22 15.60
N ALA A 136 16.71 2.67 14.90
CA ALA A 136 15.33 2.46 15.34
C ALA A 136 14.91 0.98 15.38
N LEU A 137 15.39 0.11 14.48
CA LEU A 137 15.04 -1.31 14.44
C LEU A 137 16.20 -2.22 14.85
N ASN A 138 17.37 -1.67 15.15
CA ASN A 138 18.52 -2.41 15.68
C ASN A 138 18.49 -2.53 17.19
N SER A 139 17.78 -1.62 17.87
CA SER A 139 17.64 -1.64 19.33
C SER A 139 16.43 -2.49 19.74
N PRO A 140 16.58 -3.41 20.72
CA PRO A 140 15.44 -4.16 21.22
C PRO A 140 14.42 -3.23 21.88
N PHE A 141 13.15 -3.58 21.77
CA PHE A 141 12.03 -2.79 22.31
C PHE A 141 11.88 -1.38 21.72
N SER A 142 12.29 -1.21 20.49
CA SER A 142 12.03 0.00 19.73
C SER A 142 10.85 -0.19 18.78
N MET A 143 10.19 0.92 18.45
CA MET A 143 9.10 0.92 17.50
C MET A 143 9.14 2.18 16.61
N ILE A 144 8.61 2.04 15.42
CA ILE A 144 8.40 3.14 14.48
C ILE A 144 6.90 3.34 14.34
N LEU A 145 6.49 4.58 14.38
CA LEU A 145 5.08 4.96 14.25
C LEU A 145 4.84 5.67 12.92
N THR A 146 3.67 5.46 12.35
CA THR A 146 3.20 6.35 11.29
C THR A 146 2.91 7.74 11.86
N GLU A 147 2.95 8.78 11.02
CA GLU A 147 2.62 10.14 11.44
C GLU A 147 1.23 10.21 12.10
N SER A 148 0.24 9.53 11.53
CA SER A 148 -1.12 9.50 12.07
C SER A 148 -1.19 8.86 13.46
N GLU A 149 -0.45 7.76 13.71
CA GLU A 149 -0.39 7.13 15.02
C GLU A 149 0.37 7.99 16.03
N ALA A 150 1.46 8.61 15.61
CA ALA A 150 2.20 9.55 16.45
C ALA A 150 1.32 10.72 16.92
N LEU A 151 0.58 11.34 15.99
CA LEU A 151 -0.38 12.40 16.30
C LEU A 151 -1.52 11.92 17.21
N ARG A 152 -2.02 10.70 17.00
CA ARG A 152 -3.09 10.12 17.82
C ARG A 152 -2.65 9.90 19.26
N ILE A 153 -1.44 9.40 19.48
CA ILE A 153 -0.91 9.03 20.79
C ILE A 153 -0.33 10.22 21.52
N PHE A 154 0.51 10.98 20.85
CA PHE A 154 1.33 12.04 21.48
C PHE A 154 0.78 13.45 21.29
N LYS A 155 -0.20 13.62 20.38
CA LYS A 155 -0.78 14.95 20.04
C LYS A 155 0.33 15.90 19.55
N ASP A 156 0.56 16.98 20.26
CA ASP A 156 1.58 18.00 19.93
C ASP A 156 2.97 17.69 20.52
N LYS A 157 3.12 16.59 21.26
CA LYS A 157 4.39 16.22 21.88
C LYS A 157 5.26 15.46 20.89
N ASN A 158 6.57 15.73 20.91
CA ASN A 158 7.52 14.96 20.12
C ASN A 158 7.57 13.50 20.63
N PRO A 159 7.28 12.49 19.77
CA PRO A 159 7.27 11.08 20.16
C PRO A 159 8.67 10.45 20.30
N ILE A 160 9.73 11.11 19.78
CA ILE A 160 11.07 10.55 19.75
C ILE A 160 11.63 10.40 21.17
N GLY A 161 12.04 9.18 21.52
CA GLY A 161 12.59 8.85 22.85
C GLY A 161 11.53 8.63 23.94
N GLU A 162 10.26 8.74 23.63
CA GLU A 162 9.18 8.40 24.56
C GLU A 162 9.03 6.88 24.72
N THR A 163 8.59 6.44 25.89
CA THR A 163 8.38 5.02 26.20
C THR A 163 6.91 4.71 26.23
N ILE A 164 6.51 3.68 25.49
CA ILE A 164 5.18 3.06 25.53
C ILE A 164 5.37 1.66 26.13
N ILE A 165 4.52 1.25 27.04
CA ILE A 165 4.61 -0.01 27.78
C ILE A 165 3.41 -0.90 27.42
#